data_9adf8347ae07158478eee42f02f6100d
#
_entry.id   9adf8347ae07158478eee42f02f6100d
#
_cell.length_a   1.000
_cell.length_b   1.000
_cell.length_c   1.000
_cell.angle_alpha   90.00
_cell.angle_beta   90.00
_cell.angle_gamma   90.00
#
_symmetry.space_group_name_H-M   'P 1'
#
loop_
_entity.id
_entity.type
_entity.pdbx_description
1 polymer ?
#
loop_
_entity_poly.entity_id
_entity_poly.type
_entity_poly.pdbx_seq_one_letter_code
_entity_poly.pdbx_strand_id
1 'polypeptide(L)'
;MQRFVTSSVFCILLLVFSGCQTNVEQSNSGVGDTDTKVAVISLTSDPLTDPQSVNMGLIFAGFCLDEGYEVAIFFNVKGVTLPITSFDAAYKYQEHAPMIQQLQTLKSRGAELHVCPVCMKDLEITSDDIIEAAFVTDKPKLFGKLGGNTMVFSY
;
A
#
# COMPACT_ATOMS: atom_id res chain seq x y z
N MET A 1 37.63 65.38 -25.05
CA MET A 1 36.56 65.73 -26.02
C MET A 1 35.33 64.93 -25.60
N GLN A 2 34.45 65.61 -24.92
CA GLN A 2 33.18 66.20 -25.32
C GLN A 2 32.13 65.16 -25.71
N ARG A 3 31.14 65.05 -24.82
CA ARG A 3 29.69 65.33 -24.96
C ARG A 3 28.89 64.18 -25.59
N PHE A 4 27.68 63.81 -25.24
CA PHE A 4 26.49 64.52 -24.70
C PHE A 4 25.55 63.50 -23.97
N VAL A 5 24.91 64.02 -22.94
CA VAL A 5 23.73 63.57 -22.21
C VAL A 5 22.48 63.55 -23.14
N THR A 6 21.63 62.53 -23.00
CA THR A 6 20.18 62.74 -23.19
C THR A 6 19.42 61.83 -22.23
N SER A 7 18.78 62.52 -21.33
CA SER A 7 17.71 62.03 -20.42
C SER A 7 16.45 61.73 -21.25
N SER A 8 15.88 60.58 -21.04
CA SER A 8 14.49 60.35 -21.45
C SER A 8 13.73 59.66 -20.29
N VAL A 9 12.94 60.54 -19.66
CA VAL A 9 11.94 60.16 -18.64
C VAL A 9 10.82 59.42 -19.31
N PHE A 10 10.68 58.12 -18.99
CA PHE A 10 9.49 57.35 -19.42
C PHE A 10 8.64 57.12 -18.18
N CYS A 11 7.54 57.85 -18.15
CA CYS A 11 6.48 57.77 -17.16
C CYS A 11 5.72 56.49 -17.36
N ILE A 12 5.94 55.49 -16.51
CA ILE A 12 5.15 54.22 -16.54
C ILE A 12 4.02 54.37 -15.55
N LEU A 13 2.82 54.41 -16.14
CA LEU A 13 1.52 54.40 -15.49
C LEU A 13 1.27 53.05 -14.77
N LEU A 14 1.29 53.05 -13.44
CA LEU A 14 0.96 51.90 -12.60
C LEU A 14 -0.57 51.72 -12.63
N LEU A 15 -1.05 50.80 -13.46
CA LEU A 15 -2.42 50.23 -13.35
C LEU A 15 -2.41 49.20 -12.19
N VAL A 16 -2.99 49.58 -11.07
CA VAL A 16 -3.31 48.70 -9.96
C VAL A 16 -4.52 47.84 -10.32
N PHE A 17 -4.28 46.64 -10.80
CA PHE A 17 -5.32 45.61 -10.87
C PHE A 17 -5.55 45.02 -9.50
N SER A 18 -6.61 45.48 -8.81
CA SER A 18 -7.17 44.81 -7.65
C SER A 18 -7.86 43.51 -8.10
N GLY A 19 -7.08 42.43 -8.22
CA GLY A 19 -7.60 41.11 -8.44
C GLY A 19 -8.12 40.56 -7.11
N CYS A 20 -9.44 40.42 -7.00
CA CYS A 20 -10.12 39.69 -5.92
C CYS A 20 -9.70 38.21 -6.04
N GLN A 21 -8.73 37.77 -5.24
CA GLN A 21 -8.43 36.35 -5.09
C GLN A 21 -9.49 35.74 -4.18
N THR A 22 -10.47 35.07 -4.79
CA THR A 22 -11.31 34.11 -4.08
C THR A 22 -10.43 32.92 -3.74
N ASN A 23 -10.05 32.79 -2.47
CA ASN A 23 -9.50 31.55 -1.94
C ASN A 23 -10.60 30.49 -2.03
N VAL A 24 -10.55 29.66 -3.05
CA VAL A 24 -11.24 28.38 -3.07
C VAL A 24 -10.42 27.49 -2.13
N GLU A 25 -10.88 27.30 -0.90
CA GLU A 25 -10.42 26.22 -0.05
C GLU A 25 -10.78 24.91 -0.78
N GLN A 26 -9.83 24.40 -1.51
CA GLN A 26 -9.88 23.07 -2.08
C GLN A 26 -9.72 22.12 -0.91
N SER A 27 -10.87 21.63 -0.39
CA SER A 27 -10.89 20.49 0.53
C SER A 27 -10.23 19.31 -0.19
N ASN A 28 -8.97 19.09 0.11
CA ASN A 28 -8.20 17.96 -0.37
C ASN A 28 -8.70 16.70 0.36
N SER A 29 -9.85 16.18 -0.08
CA SER A 29 -10.26 14.81 0.21
C SER A 29 -9.23 13.93 -0.46
N GLY A 30 -8.42 13.21 0.34
CA GLY A 30 -7.29 12.42 -0.07
C GLY A 30 -7.60 11.45 -1.22
N VAL A 31 -7.44 11.95 -2.42
CA VAL A 31 -7.22 11.12 -3.60
C VAL A 31 -5.75 10.74 -3.51
N GLY A 32 -5.47 9.45 -3.30
CA GLY A 32 -4.11 8.93 -3.34
C GLY A 32 -3.41 9.43 -4.61
N ASP A 33 -2.12 9.69 -4.49
CA ASP A 33 -1.27 10.13 -5.58
C ASP A 33 -1.56 9.27 -6.82
N THR A 34 -2.00 9.90 -7.91
CA THR A 34 -2.47 9.19 -9.11
C THR A 34 -1.36 8.43 -9.83
N ASP A 35 -0.12 8.53 -9.37
CA ASP A 35 1.05 7.88 -9.97
C ASP A 35 1.54 6.65 -9.17
N THR A 36 1.06 6.43 -7.95
CA THR A 36 1.44 5.27 -7.12
C THR A 36 0.79 4.00 -7.64
N LYS A 37 1.61 3.01 -8.00
CA LYS A 37 1.16 1.67 -8.39
C LYS A 37 0.94 0.83 -7.14
N VAL A 38 -0.24 0.27 -6.99
CA VAL A 38 -0.58 -0.59 -5.84
C VAL A 38 -0.89 -2.01 -6.31
N ALA A 39 -0.33 -3.02 -5.65
CA ALA A 39 -0.67 -4.42 -5.83
C ALA A 39 -1.32 -4.96 -4.56
N VAL A 40 -2.52 -5.47 -4.66
CA VAL A 40 -3.20 -6.21 -3.60
C VAL A 40 -3.09 -7.70 -3.88
N ILE A 41 -2.44 -8.44 -2.99
CA ILE A 41 -2.34 -9.89 -3.05
C ILE A 41 -3.35 -10.47 -2.06
N SER A 42 -4.48 -10.93 -2.58
CA SER A 42 -5.54 -11.55 -1.79
C SER A 42 -5.20 -13.03 -1.59
N LEU A 43 -4.81 -13.40 -0.36
CA LEU A 43 -4.55 -14.79 0.02
C LEU A 43 -5.81 -15.39 0.64
N THR A 44 -6.46 -16.26 -0.10
CA THR A 44 -7.73 -16.91 0.24
C THR A 44 -7.54 -18.37 0.64
N SER A 45 -6.50 -19.02 0.10
CA SER A 45 -6.24 -20.44 0.29
C SER A 45 -5.74 -20.76 1.69
N ASP A 46 -6.07 -21.95 2.17
CA ASP A 46 -5.54 -22.49 3.42
C ASP A 46 -4.07 -22.91 3.22
N PRO A 47 -3.12 -22.42 4.02
CA PRO A 47 -1.71 -22.71 3.83
C PRO A 47 -1.33 -24.20 4.02
N LEU A 48 -2.16 -24.97 4.71
CA LEU A 48 -1.90 -26.40 4.94
C LEU A 48 -2.49 -27.29 3.86
N THR A 49 -3.63 -26.92 3.27
CA THR A 49 -4.32 -27.73 2.26
C THR A 49 -4.02 -27.29 0.83
N ASP A 50 -3.66 -26.03 0.61
CA ASP A 50 -3.22 -25.50 -0.68
C ASP A 50 -1.96 -24.62 -0.53
N PRO A 51 -0.85 -25.21 -0.05
CA PRO A 51 0.38 -24.47 0.19
C PRO A 51 1.01 -23.90 -1.08
N GLN A 52 0.73 -24.51 -2.24
CA GLN A 52 1.26 -24.02 -3.51
C GLN A 52 0.69 -22.65 -3.87
N SER A 53 -0.63 -22.47 -3.79
CA SER A 53 -1.28 -21.19 -4.07
C SER A 53 -0.78 -20.10 -3.12
N VAL A 54 -0.73 -20.40 -1.82
CA VAL A 54 -0.24 -19.45 -0.82
C VAL A 54 1.21 -19.05 -1.10
N ASN A 55 2.09 -20.04 -1.32
CA ASN A 55 3.50 -19.76 -1.60
C ASN A 55 3.68 -18.93 -2.88
N MET A 56 2.90 -19.21 -3.93
CA MET A 56 2.94 -18.42 -5.16
C MET A 56 2.49 -16.98 -4.94
N GLY A 57 1.48 -16.75 -4.11
CA GLY A 57 1.05 -15.41 -3.74
C GLY A 57 2.15 -14.63 -3.00
N LEU A 58 2.88 -15.28 -2.08
CA LEU A 58 4.00 -14.66 -1.38
C LEU A 58 5.17 -14.31 -2.33
N ILE A 59 5.52 -15.22 -3.25
CA ILE A 59 6.54 -14.97 -4.26
C ILE A 59 6.13 -13.80 -5.16
N PHE A 60 4.87 -13.80 -5.61
CA PHE A 60 4.37 -12.75 -6.49
C PHE A 60 4.32 -11.38 -5.81
N ALA A 61 4.00 -11.34 -4.50
CA ALA A 61 4.14 -10.12 -3.70
C ALA A 61 5.58 -9.58 -3.75
N GLY A 62 6.57 -10.47 -3.70
CA GLY A 62 7.99 -10.12 -3.85
C GLY A 62 8.29 -9.50 -5.22
N PHE A 63 7.78 -10.08 -6.30
CA PHE A 63 7.93 -9.52 -7.66
C PHE A 63 7.29 -8.15 -7.80
N CYS A 64 6.11 -7.93 -7.21
CA CYS A 64 5.48 -6.61 -7.22
C CYS A 64 6.36 -5.56 -6.51
N LEU A 65 6.97 -5.90 -5.37
CA LEU A 65 7.92 -5.01 -4.70
C LEU A 65 9.16 -4.72 -5.56
N ASP A 66 9.70 -5.74 -6.29
CA ASP A 66 10.84 -5.56 -7.20
C ASP A 66 10.52 -4.59 -8.35
N GLU A 67 9.26 -4.60 -8.82
CA GLU A 67 8.75 -3.73 -9.88
C GLU A 67 8.27 -2.35 -9.37
N GLY A 68 8.50 -2.04 -8.08
CA GLY A 68 8.23 -0.75 -7.48
C GLY A 68 6.76 -0.50 -7.14
N TYR A 69 5.96 -1.56 -6.94
CA TYR A 69 4.60 -1.43 -6.44
C TYR A 69 4.60 -1.27 -4.92
N GLU A 70 3.69 -0.47 -4.39
CA GLU A 70 3.23 -0.64 -3.01
C GLU A 70 2.43 -1.93 -2.91
N VAL A 71 2.77 -2.79 -1.96
CA VAL A 71 2.16 -4.11 -1.83
C VAL A 71 1.35 -4.19 -0.54
N ALA A 72 0.07 -4.56 -0.68
CA ALA A 72 -0.80 -4.95 0.41
C ALA A 72 -1.14 -6.45 0.27
N ILE A 73 -0.74 -7.27 1.23
CA ILE A 73 -1.15 -8.67 1.30
C ILE A 73 -2.40 -8.73 2.18
N PHE A 74 -3.50 -9.17 1.62
CA PHE A 74 -4.77 -9.29 2.31
C PHE A 74 -5.11 -10.75 2.58
N PHE A 75 -4.94 -11.17 3.82
CA PHE A 75 -5.33 -12.49 4.30
C PHE A 75 -6.82 -12.53 4.57
N ASN A 76 -7.54 -13.34 3.83
CA ASN A 76 -8.98 -13.53 3.96
C ASN A 76 -9.37 -14.99 3.76
N VAL A 77 -10.64 -15.31 3.97
CA VAL A 77 -11.15 -16.69 3.95
C VAL A 77 -10.26 -17.58 4.83
N LYS A 78 -9.66 -18.63 4.30
CA LYS A 78 -8.74 -19.52 5.01
C LYS A 78 -7.30 -18.97 5.11
N GLY A 79 -6.95 -18.01 4.27
CA GLY A 79 -5.64 -17.36 4.31
C GLY A 79 -5.32 -16.67 5.65
N VAL A 80 -6.35 -16.31 6.45
CA VAL A 80 -6.16 -15.73 7.80
C VAL A 80 -5.47 -16.68 8.78
N THR A 81 -5.39 -17.98 8.47
CA THR A 81 -4.70 -18.97 9.31
C THR A 81 -3.18 -18.96 9.12
N LEU A 82 -2.66 -18.22 8.15
CA LEU A 82 -1.20 -18.12 7.97
C LEU A 82 -0.55 -17.14 8.96
N PRO A 83 -1.01 -15.88 9.12
CA PRO A 83 -0.32 -14.92 9.97
C PRO A 83 -0.73 -15.04 11.44
N ILE A 84 -0.84 -16.26 11.97
CA ILE A 84 -1.14 -16.49 13.38
C ILE A 84 0.08 -17.04 14.14
N THR A 85 0.16 -16.72 15.42
CA THR A 85 1.29 -17.11 16.30
C THR A 85 1.41 -18.62 16.51
N SER A 86 0.29 -19.35 16.37
CA SER A 86 0.26 -20.82 16.47
C SER A 86 0.61 -21.54 15.16
N PHE A 87 0.77 -20.82 14.03
CA PHE A 87 1.22 -21.43 12.79
C PHE A 87 2.68 -21.86 12.89
N ASP A 88 2.99 -23.06 12.38
CA ASP A 88 4.37 -23.58 12.45
C ASP A 88 5.33 -22.67 11.65
N ALA A 89 6.19 -21.96 12.35
CA ALA A 89 7.15 -21.03 11.76
C ALA A 89 8.16 -21.71 10.81
N ALA A 90 8.37 -23.02 10.94
CA ALA A 90 9.27 -23.80 10.08
C ALA A 90 8.54 -24.38 8.84
N TYR A 91 7.19 -24.25 8.78
CA TYR A 91 6.42 -24.81 7.67
C TYR A 91 6.79 -24.14 6.34
N LYS A 92 7.14 -24.97 5.37
CA LYS A 92 7.54 -24.51 4.03
C LYS A 92 6.90 -25.37 2.95
N TYR A 93 6.68 -24.78 1.77
CA TYR A 93 6.30 -25.50 0.58
C TYR A 93 7.55 -25.91 -0.20
N GLN A 94 7.78 -27.21 -0.35
CA GLN A 94 8.95 -27.78 -1.03
C GLN A 94 10.29 -27.18 -0.52
N GLU A 95 11.14 -26.71 -1.41
CA GLU A 95 12.46 -26.12 -1.11
C GLU A 95 12.41 -24.59 -0.93
N HIS A 96 11.20 -24.00 -0.88
CA HIS A 96 11.06 -22.57 -0.60
C HIS A 96 11.39 -22.22 0.86
N ALA A 97 11.60 -20.96 1.12
CA ALA A 97 11.77 -20.48 2.50
C ALA A 97 10.47 -20.70 3.32
N PRO A 98 10.58 -20.88 4.65
CA PRO A 98 9.39 -20.95 5.51
C PRO A 98 8.43 -19.79 5.27
N MET A 99 7.12 -20.05 5.28
CA MET A 99 6.11 -19.04 4.93
C MET A 99 6.15 -17.85 5.87
N ILE A 100 6.33 -18.07 7.17
CA ILE A 100 6.46 -16.98 8.15
C ILE A 100 7.71 -16.13 7.87
N GLN A 101 8.83 -16.75 7.50
CA GLN A 101 10.04 -16.01 7.11
C GLN A 101 9.82 -15.18 5.84
N GLN A 102 9.06 -15.71 4.87
CA GLN A 102 8.69 -14.95 3.66
C GLN A 102 7.85 -13.72 4.05
N LEU A 103 6.86 -13.85 4.95
CA LEU A 103 6.06 -12.73 5.45
C LEU A 103 6.94 -11.64 6.11
N GLN A 104 7.87 -12.05 6.98
CA GLN A 104 8.80 -11.13 7.64
C GLN A 104 9.68 -10.39 6.61
N THR A 105 10.17 -11.11 5.60
CA THR A 105 10.96 -10.53 4.51
C THR A 105 10.15 -9.52 3.70
N LEU A 106 8.92 -9.87 3.30
CA LEU A 106 8.02 -8.97 2.57
C LEU A 106 7.70 -7.72 3.40
N LYS A 107 7.42 -7.89 4.69
CA LYS A 107 7.19 -6.79 5.63
C LYS A 107 8.40 -5.86 5.72
N SER A 108 9.61 -6.40 5.86
CA SER A 108 10.85 -5.60 5.92
C SER A 108 11.14 -4.83 4.64
N ARG A 109 10.61 -5.28 3.51
CA ARG A 109 10.69 -4.64 2.19
C ARG A 109 9.56 -3.63 1.95
N GLY A 110 8.67 -3.42 2.92
CA GLY A 110 7.61 -2.42 2.85
C GLY A 110 6.21 -2.94 2.53
N ALA A 111 6.02 -4.26 2.37
CA ALA A 111 4.67 -4.81 2.22
C ALA A 111 3.84 -4.61 3.50
N GLU A 112 2.56 -4.34 3.35
CA GLU A 112 1.61 -4.30 4.45
C GLU A 112 0.83 -5.62 4.52
N LEU A 113 0.72 -6.17 5.74
CA LEU A 113 0.09 -7.46 6.00
C LEU A 113 -1.25 -7.25 6.70
N HIS A 114 -2.32 -7.27 5.93
CA HIS A 114 -3.69 -6.99 6.36
C HIS A 114 -4.46 -8.28 6.64
N VAL A 115 -5.06 -8.43 7.81
CA VAL A 115 -5.88 -9.60 8.17
C VAL A 115 -7.35 -9.23 8.26
N CYS A 116 -8.22 -10.01 7.62
CA CYS A 116 -9.66 -9.77 7.56
C CYS A 116 -10.35 -10.07 8.90
N PRO A 117 -10.93 -9.06 9.59
CA PRO A 117 -11.57 -9.27 10.88
C PRO A 117 -12.81 -10.15 10.81
N VAL A 118 -13.53 -10.17 9.68
CA VAL A 118 -14.72 -11.01 9.49
C VAL A 118 -14.29 -12.48 9.43
N CYS A 119 -13.27 -12.80 8.62
CA CYS A 119 -12.79 -14.17 8.48
C CYS A 119 -12.13 -14.68 9.78
N MET A 120 -11.44 -13.81 10.51
CA MET A 120 -10.91 -14.13 11.86
C MET A 120 -12.02 -14.57 12.79
N LYS A 121 -13.11 -13.78 12.86
CA LYS A 121 -14.26 -14.09 13.71
C LYS A 121 -14.88 -15.46 13.37
N ASP A 122 -15.04 -15.77 12.08
CA ASP A 122 -15.63 -17.01 11.62
C ASP A 122 -14.75 -18.25 11.96
N LEU A 123 -13.46 -18.03 12.19
CA LEU A 123 -12.50 -19.07 12.57
C LEU A 123 -12.03 -18.95 14.04
N GLU A 124 -12.73 -18.16 14.85
CA GLU A 124 -12.43 -17.95 16.28
C GLU A 124 -11.00 -17.46 16.55
N ILE A 125 -10.40 -16.75 15.57
CA ILE A 125 -9.07 -16.11 15.69
C ILE A 125 -9.25 -14.72 16.30
N THR A 126 -8.46 -14.38 17.31
CA THR A 126 -8.47 -13.08 17.97
C THR A 126 -7.30 -12.20 17.50
N SER A 127 -7.31 -10.91 17.85
CA SER A 127 -6.19 -10.01 17.53
C SER A 127 -4.88 -10.42 18.19
N ASP A 128 -4.95 -11.07 19.36
CA ASP A 128 -3.78 -11.51 20.13
C ASP A 128 -3.10 -12.75 19.51
N ASP A 129 -3.82 -13.45 18.63
CA ASP A 129 -3.29 -14.57 17.87
C ASP A 129 -2.48 -14.14 16.65
N ILE A 130 -2.56 -12.87 16.24
CA ILE A 130 -1.89 -12.38 15.02
C ILE A 130 -0.41 -12.09 15.30
N ILE A 131 0.48 -12.49 14.37
CA ILE A 131 1.92 -12.20 14.46
C ILE A 131 2.17 -10.69 14.42
N GLU A 132 3.23 -10.21 15.06
CA GLU A 132 3.58 -8.77 15.12
C GLU A 132 3.75 -8.11 13.74
N ALA A 133 4.18 -8.88 12.74
CA ALA A 133 4.38 -8.37 11.39
C ALA A 133 3.07 -7.98 10.67
N ALA A 134 1.93 -8.54 11.08
CA ALA A 134 0.62 -8.34 10.49
C ALA A 134 -0.31 -7.56 11.42
N PHE A 135 -1.42 -7.05 10.90
CA PHE A 135 -2.42 -6.34 11.69
C PHE A 135 -3.83 -6.61 11.19
N VAL A 136 -4.78 -6.57 12.12
CA VAL A 136 -6.21 -6.65 11.79
C VAL A 136 -6.59 -5.37 11.07
N THR A 137 -7.06 -5.49 9.82
CA THR A 137 -7.39 -4.34 8.98
C THR A 137 -8.78 -3.79 9.28
N ASP A 138 -9.00 -2.55 8.87
CA ASP A 138 -10.31 -1.92 8.79
C ASP A 138 -10.55 -1.38 7.37
N LYS A 139 -11.79 -0.95 7.10
CA LYS A 139 -12.15 -0.43 5.78
C LYS A 139 -11.27 0.76 5.36
N PRO A 140 -11.07 1.82 6.18
CA PRO A 140 -10.22 2.94 5.78
C PRO A 140 -8.78 2.53 5.45
N LYS A 141 -8.18 1.62 6.22
CA LYS A 141 -6.79 1.19 5.99
C LYS A 141 -6.62 0.43 4.68
N LEU A 142 -7.53 -0.49 4.36
CA LEU A 142 -7.44 -1.26 3.13
C LEU A 142 -7.89 -0.43 1.92
N PHE A 143 -9.09 0.15 1.99
CA PHE A 143 -9.67 0.87 0.85
C PHE A 143 -9.01 2.22 0.58
N GLY A 144 -8.42 2.85 1.60
CA GLY A 144 -7.66 4.09 1.41
C GLY A 144 -6.41 3.96 0.55
N LYS A 145 -5.93 2.72 0.33
CA LYS A 145 -4.82 2.42 -0.60
C LYS A 145 -5.26 2.19 -2.04
N LEU A 146 -6.54 1.88 -2.25
CA LEU A 146 -7.05 1.53 -3.57
C LEU A 146 -7.26 2.81 -4.40
N GLY A 147 -6.58 2.89 -5.51
CA GLY A 147 -6.66 4.02 -6.47
C GLY A 147 -6.77 3.53 -7.90
N GLY A 148 -6.68 4.46 -8.87
CA GLY A 148 -6.82 4.15 -10.30
C GLY A 148 -5.76 3.16 -10.84
N ASN A 149 -4.60 3.07 -10.19
CA ASN A 149 -3.48 2.19 -10.59
C ASN A 149 -3.37 0.95 -9.68
N THR A 150 -4.48 0.43 -9.17
CA THR A 150 -4.49 -0.76 -8.32
C THR A 150 -4.73 -2.02 -9.13
N MET A 151 -3.87 -3.02 -8.95
CA MET A 151 -4.06 -4.40 -9.42
C MET A 151 -4.36 -5.31 -8.24
N VAL A 152 -5.27 -6.29 -8.44
CA VAL A 152 -5.63 -7.28 -7.43
C VAL A 152 -5.36 -8.67 -7.99
N PHE A 153 -4.60 -9.47 -7.25
CA PHE A 153 -4.32 -10.87 -7.54
C PHE A 153 -4.86 -11.74 -6.42
N SER A 154 -5.46 -12.87 -6.74
CA SER A 154 -6.04 -13.78 -5.74
C SER A 154 -5.41 -15.18 -5.85
N TYR A 155 -5.06 -15.71 -4.70
CA TYR A 155 -4.43 -17.02 -4.53
C TYR A 155 -5.10 -17.84 -3.42
#